data_8342dd08357250d63e43c5fc6456c5a6
#
_entry.id   8342dd08357250d63e43c5fc6456c5a6
#
_cell.length_a   1.000
_cell.length_b   1.000
_cell.length_c   1.000
_cell.angle_alpha   90.00
_cell.angle_beta   90.00
_cell.angle_gamma   90.00
#
_symmetry.space_group_name_H-M   'P 1'
#
loop_
_entity.id
_entity.type
_entity.pdbx_description
1 polymer ?
#
loop_
_entity_poly.entity_id
_entity_poly.type
_entity_poly.pdbx_seq_one_letter_code
_entity_poly.pdbx_strand_id
1 'polypeptide(L)'
;LTPRTELMLSRMAPFGVQNEAVVWGVRGVRLRYARPVGADGKHLKAVLEDPASGARLDWIGFGWGHFLEAAQNPDLLFDAAFHLERNDYQGNVALQGKGVGLRVHPLGS
;
A
#
# COMPACT_ATOMS: atom_id res chain seq x y z
N LEU A 1 -5.03 -8.15 -10.36
CA LEU A 1 -4.51 -6.83 -10.59
C LEU A 1 -3.79 -6.78 -11.90
N THR A 2 -4.31 -6.08 -12.81
CA THR A 2 -3.66 -6.04 -14.07
C THR A 2 -2.85 -4.80 -14.11
N PRO A 3 -1.74 -4.88 -14.68
CA PRO A 3 -0.83 -3.80 -14.62
C PRO A 3 -1.28 -2.55 -15.23
N ARG A 4 -2.20 -2.54 -16.08
CA ARG A 4 -2.46 -1.39 -16.65
C ARG A 4 -3.45 -0.67 -16.05
N THR A 5 -4.27 -1.12 -15.35
CA THR A 5 -5.31 -0.31 -14.90
C THR A 5 -5.00 0.15 -13.59
N GLU A 6 -3.87 -0.09 -13.09
CA GLU A 6 -3.69 0.18 -11.90
C GLU A 6 -2.64 0.92 -11.48
N LEU A 7 -2.19 0.96 -10.29
CA LEU A 7 -1.08 1.69 -9.75
C LEU A 7 0.16 1.32 -10.52
N MET A 8 1.08 2.25 -10.65
CA MET A 8 2.31 1.94 -11.29
C MET A 8 3.13 1.15 -10.36
N LEU A 9 3.10 -0.12 -10.47
CA LEU A 9 3.82 -1.02 -9.61
C LEU A 9 5.21 -1.28 -10.12
N SER A 10 6.18 -1.30 -9.22
CA SER A 10 7.51 -1.73 -9.60
C SER A 10 8.00 -2.73 -8.59
N ARG A 11 8.67 -3.75 -9.13
CA ARG A 11 9.19 -4.78 -8.30
C ARG A 11 10.37 -4.27 -7.55
N MET A 12 10.28 -4.27 -6.26
CA MET A 12 11.30 -3.63 -5.51
C MET A 12 12.48 -4.45 -5.15
N ALA A 13 12.44 -5.61 -4.99
CA ALA A 13 13.58 -6.27 -4.62
C ALA A 13 13.59 -7.66 -4.94
N PRO A 14 14.19 -8.08 -5.62
CA PRO A 14 14.08 -9.33 -6.08
C PRO A 14 14.90 -10.15 -5.40
N PHE A 15 15.07 -10.89 -5.04
CA PHE A 15 15.81 -11.54 -4.38
C PHE A 15 16.00 -12.80 -4.65
N GLY A 16 15.90 -13.08 -5.12
CA GLY A 16 16.34 -14.07 -5.51
C GLY A 16 16.10 -15.38 -5.15
N VAL A 17 15.74 -15.69 -4.43
CA VAL A 17 15.72 -16.83 -4.11
C VAL A 17 14.58 -17.42 -4.00
N GLN A 18 14.24 -18.10 -4.16
CA GLN A 18 13.27 -18.68 -4.12
C GLN A 18 12.35 -18.39 -3.36
N ASN A 19 11.79 -17.81 -2.98
CA ASN A 19 10.90 -17.55 -2.32
C ASN A 19 10.32 -16.80 -2.32
N GLU A 20 10.20 -16.27 -2.59
CA GLU A 20 9.57 -15.86 -2.42
C GLU A 20 8.90 -14.95 -2.36
N ALA A 21 8.92 -14.19 -1.80
CA ALA A 21 8.10 -13.09 -1.60
C ALA A 21 8.56 -11.96 -2.43
N VAL A 22 7.76 -11.51 -3.31
CA VAL A 22 8.07 -10.37 -4.14
C VAL A 22 7.56 -9.14 -3.41
N VAL A 23 8.37 -8.12 -3.34
CA VAL A 23 7.97 -6.84 -2.77
C VAL A 23 7.64 -5.91 -3.92
N TRP A 24 6.44 -5.36 -3.89
CA TRP A 24 6.00 -4.42 -4.90
C TRP A 24 6.08 -3.02 -4.34
N GLY A 25 6.22 -2.04 -5.18
CA GLY A 25 6.27 -0.66 -4.73
C GLY A 25 5.44 0.25 -5.61
N VAL A 26 4.91 1.29 -5.01
CA VAL A 26 4.22 2.35 -5.73
C VAL A 26 4.76 3.66 -5.22
N ARG A 27 4.79 4.65 -6.09
CA ARG A 27 5.31 5.95 -5.71
C ARG A 27 4.29 7.03 -5.99
N GLY A 28 4.23 8.01 -5.11
CA GLY A 28 3.38 9.16 -5.34
C GLY A 28 1.90 8.86 -5.29
N VAL A 29 1.47 8.05 -4.34
CA VAL A 29 0.05 7.70 -4.21
C VAL A 29 -0.56 8.43 -3.02
N ARG A 30 -1.88 8.56 -3.02
CA ARG A 30 -2.58 9.11 -1.88
C ARG A 30 -2.96 7.97 -0.96
N LEU A 31 -3.02 8.25 0.33
CA LEU A 31 -3.58 7.30 1.27
C LEU A 31 -5.00 7.76 1.59
N ARG A 32 -5.96 6.96 1.19
CA ARG A 32 -7.36 7.29 1.42
C ARG A 32 -7.90 6.42 2.54
N TYR A 33 -8.81 7.00 3.30
CA TYR A 33 -9.50 6.25 4.36
C TYR A 33 -8.54 5.67 5.39
N ALA A 34 -7.46 6.37 5.67
CA ALA A 34 -6.47 5.87 6.63
C ALA A 34 -7.08 5.82 8.01
N ARG A 35 -6.90 4.70 8.68
CA ARG A 35 -7.45 4.52 10.02
C ARG A 35 -6.61 3.53 10.81
N PRO A 36 -6.63 3.69 12.14
CA PRO A 36 -5.91 2.74 12.97
C PRO A 36 -6.73 1.48 13.12
N VAL A 37 -6.08 0.35 13.17
CA VAL A 37 -6.74 -0.92 13.41
C VAL A 37 -5.90 -1.73 14.40
N GLY A 38 -6.51 -2.74 14.97
CA GLY A 38 -5.82 -3.59 15.93
C GLY A 38 -5.88 -3.02 17.33
N ALA A 39 -5.38 -3.76 18.28
CA ALA A 39 -5.38 -3.33 19.67
C ALA A 39 -4.55 -2.07 19.78
N ASP A 40 -5.07 -1.08 20.48
CA ASP A 40 -4.39 0.19 20.67
C ASP A 40 -4.07 0.92 19.38
N GLY A 41 -4.70 0.55 18.28
CA GLY A 41 -4.49 1.25 17.02
C GLY A 41 -3.07 1.15 16.51
N LYS A 42 -2.39 0.05 16.78
CA LYS A 42 -1.00 -0.03 16.39
C LYS A 42 -0.76 -0.29 14.91
N HIS A 43 -1.77 -0.67 14.20
CA HIS A 43 -1.63 -0.94 12.77
C HIS A 43 -2.36 0.12 11.97
N LEU A 44 -1.98 0.29 10.73
CA LEU A 44 -2.58 1.30 9.86
C LEU A 44 -3.22 0.62 8.67
N LYS A 45 -4.48 0.94 8.42
CA LYS A 45 -5.15 0.44 7.23
C LYS A 45 -5.54 1.61 6.36
N ALA A 46 -5.34 1.49 5.07
CA ALA A 46 -5.64 2.57 4.14
C ALA A 46 -5.86 2.02 2.75
N VAL A 47 -6.27 2.87 1.85
CA VAL A 47 -6.38 2.53 0.44
C VAL A 47 -5.34 3.37 -0.28
N LEU A 48 -4.48 2.71 -1.04
CA LEU A 48 -3.53 3.42 -1.89
C LEU A 48 -4.26 3.82 -3.15
N GLU A 49 -4.17 5.08 -3.52
CA GLU A 49 -4.87 5.56 -4.69
C GLU A 49 -3.91 6.31 -5.58
N ASP A 50 -3.87 5.93 -6.86
CA ASP A 50 -3.09 6.67 -7.84
C ASP A 50 -3.86 7.95 -8.19
N PRO A 51 -3.30 9.11 -7.94
CA PRO A 51 -4.04 10.35 -8.18
C PRO A 51 -4.35 10.59 -9.65
N ALA A 52 -3.58 10.02 -10.55
CA ALA A 52 -3.82 10.24 -11.96
C ALA A 52 -4.92 9.35 -12.51
N SER A 53 -4.93 8.10 -12.17
CA SER A 53 -5.89 7.16 -12.75
C SER A 53 -7.04 6.83 -11.83
N GLY A 54 -6.88 7.06 -10.54
CA GLY A 54 -7.88 6.66 -9.57
C GLY A 54 -7.83 5.20 -9.19
N ALA A 55 -6.84 4.46 -9.68
CA ALA A 55 -6.72 3.06 -9.34
C ALA A 55 -6.42 2.91 -7.86
N ARG A 56 -6.96 1.89 -7.24
CA ARG A 56 -6.89 1.71 -5.79
C ARG A 56 -6.46 0.32 -5.41
N LEU A 57 -5.82 0.24 -4.26
CA LEU A 57 -5.42 -1.05 -3.68
C LEU A 57 -5.52 -0.93 -2.17
N ASP A 58 -6.18 -1.88 -1.54
CA ASP A 58 -6.23 -1.93 -0.08
C ASP A 58 -4.85 -2.26 0.45
N TRP A 59 -4.47 -1.61 1.54
CA TRP A 59 -3.13 -1.77 2.10
C TRP A 59 -3.25 -1.81 3.62
N ILE A 60 -2.51 -2.70 4.24
CA ILE A 60 -2.45 -2.73 5.68
C ILE A 60 -0.99 -2.77 6.11
N GLY A 61 -0.62 -1.88 7.02
CA GLY A 61 0.73 -1.83 7.55
C GLY A 61 0.74 -2.21 9.01
N PHE A 62 1.29 -3.37 9.31
CA PHE A 62 1.36 -3.82 10.69
C PHE A 62 2.44 -3.02 11.40
N GLY A 63 2.06 -2.44 12.52
CA GLY A 63 3.00 -1.61 13.29
C GLY A 63 3.12 -0.19 12.78
N TRP A 64 2.34 0.20 11.77
CA TRP A 64 2.44 1.54 11.21
C TRP A 64 1.40 2.52 11.76
N GLY A 65 0.74 2.15 12.84
CA GLY A 65 -0.27 3.05 13.41
C GLY A 65 0.27 4.41 13.79
N HIS A 66 1.55 4.50 14.15
CA HIS A 66 2.16 5.77 14.51
C HIS A 66 2.22 6.74 13.35
N PHE A 67 1.98 6.25 12.12
CA PHE A 67 2.06 7.10 10.95
C PHE A 67 0.69 7.71 10.60
N LEU A 68 -0.30 7.49 11.44
CA LEU A 68 -1.67 7.86 11.14
C LEU A 68 -1.84 9.34 10.83
N GLU A 69 -1.19 10.17 11.60
CA GLU A 69 -1.38 11.59 11.42
C GLU A 69 -0.92 12.04 10.02
N ALA A 70 0.25 11.60 9.61
CA ALA A 70 0.73 11.92 8.27
C ALA A 70 -0.18 11.29 7.22
N ALA A 71 -0.61 10.07 7.46
CA ALA A 71 -1.43 9.35 6.50
C ALA A 71 -2.76 10.04 6.24
N GLN A 72 -3.25 10.79 7.21
CA GLN A 72 -4.51 11.48 7.08
C GLN A 72 -4.37 12.88 6.48
N ASN A 73 -3.15 13.30 6.17
CA ASN A 73 -2.94 14.61 5.59
C ASN A 73 -3.23 14.56 4.09
N PRO A 74 -4.24 15.26 3.61
CA PRO A 74 -4.62 15.16 2.20
C PRO A 74 -3.64 15.83 1.24
N ASP A 75 -2.70 16.60 1.77
CA ASP A 75 -1.73 17.28 0.92
C ASP A 75 -0.50 16.43 0.65
N LEU A 76 -0.38 15.30 1.28
CA LEU A 76 0.81 14.48 1.11
C LEU A 76 0.58 13.33 0.15
N LEU A 77 1.61 12.98 -0.58
CA LEU A 77 1.65 11.75 -1.35
C LEU A 77 2.65 10.82 -0.68
N PHE A 78 2.54 9.55 -0.97
CA PHE A 78 3.32 8.55 -0.27
C PHE A 78 3.91 7.54 -1.23
N ASP A 79 4.99 6.93 -0.81
CA ASP A 79 5.55 5.76 -1.50
C ASP A 79 5.31 4.58 -0.57
N ALA A 80 4.83 3.49 -1.11
CA ALA A 80 4.50 2.33 -0.29
C ALA A 80 5.10 1.06 -0.88
N ALA A 81 5.50 0.17 0.00
CA ALA A 81 6.02 -1.12 -0.41
C ALA A 81 5.18 -2.20 0.26
N PHE A 82 4.96 -3.30 -0.44
CA PHE A 82 4.07 -4.31 0.08
C PHE A 82 4.20 -5.65 -0.63
N HIS A 83 3.70 -6.69 0.00
CA HIS A 83 3.49 -7.96 -0.65
C HIS A 83 2.03 -8.00 -1.07
N LEU A 84 1.74 -8.56 -2.21
CA LEU A 84 0.36 -8.73 -2.63
C LEU A 84 -0.19 -10.02 -2.07
N GLU A 85 -1.35 -9.92 -1.46
CA GLU A 85 -2.04 -11.08 -0.96
C GLU A 85 -3.37 -11.21 -1.66
N ARG A 86 -3.73 -12.43 -1.95
CA ARG A 86 -5.00 -12.68 -2.58
C ARG A 86 -5.94 -13.25 -1.55
N ASN A 87 -7.08 -12.63 -1.41
CA ASN A 87 -8.10 -13.10 -0.49
C ASN A 87 -9.30 -13.56 -1.28
N ASP A 88 -9.67 -14.82 -1.09
CA ASP A 88 -10.86 -15.36 -1.72
C ASP A 88 -11.95 -15.35 -0.67
N TYR A 89 -13.06 -14.66 -0.96
CA TYR A 89 -14.08 -14.57 0.02
C TYR A 89 -15.42 -14.69 -0.65
N GLN A 90 -16.16 -15.71 -0.33
CA GLN A 90 -17.49 -15.94 -0.87
C GLN A 90 -17.52 -15.85 -2.39
N GLY A 91 -16.56 -16.48 -3.02
CA GLY A 91 -16.52 -16.48 -4.47
C GLY A 91 -15.89 -15.27 -5.10
N ASN A 92 -15.55 -14.27 -4.32
CA ASN A 92 -14.90 -13.08 -4.84
C ASN A 92 -13.42 -13.10 -4.52
N VAL A 93 -12.63 -12.56 -5.44
CA VAL A 93 -11.20 -12.50 -5.25
C VAL A 93 -10.84 -11.04 -5.07
N ALA A 94 -10.12 -10.75 -4.02
CA ALA A 94 -9.65 -9.41 -3.77
C ALA A 94 -8.16 -9.44 -3.53
N LEU A 95 -7.48 -8.38 -3.92
CA LEU A 95 -6.06 -8.25 -3.65
C LEU A 95 -5.87 -7.23 -2.55
N GLN A 96 -4.89 -7.48 -1.72
CA GLN A 96 -4.55 -6.55 -0.66
C GLN A 96 -3.04 -6.44 -0.57
N GLY A 97 -2.54 -5.24 -0.34
CA GLY A 97 -1.13 -5.04 -0.09
C GLY A 97 -0.84 -5.20 1.37
N LYS A 98 0.06 -6.12 1.71
CA LYS A 98 0.50 -6.27 3.09
C LYS A 98 1.76 -5.45 3.21
N GLY A 99 1.68 -4.36 3.92
CA GLY A 99 2.72 -3.35 3.90
C GLY A 99 4.01 -3.75 4.55
N VAL A 100 5.10 -3.41 3.91
CA VAL A 100 6.43 -3.60 4.47
C VAL A 100 7.17 -2.28 4.51
N GLY A 101 6.65 -1.23 3.94
CA GLY A 101 7.27 0.08 4.03
C GLY A 101 6.32 1.18 3.60
N LEU A 102 6.56 2.36 4.12
CA LEU A 102 5.74 3.52 3.81
C LEU A 102 6.56 4.76 4.13
N ARG A 103 6.53 5.72 3.23
CA ARG A 103 7.20 6.99 3.48
C ARG A 103 6.47 8.11 2.75
N VAL A 104 6.67 9.32 3.20
CA VAL A 104 6.15 10.47 2.47
C VAL A 104 6.93 10.62 1.19
N HIS A 105 6.24 10.81 0.09
CA HIS A 105 6.88 10.97 -1.22
C HIS A 105 7.68 12.27 -1.23
N PRO A 106 8.95 12.22 -1.62
CA PRO A 106 9.76 13.43 -1.55
C PRO A 106 9.29 14.48 -2.55
N LEU A 107 9.33 15.73 -2.15
CA LEU A 107 8.96 16.80 -3.04
C LEU A 107 9.96 16.90 -4.17
N GLY A 108 9.48 17.17 -5.35
CA GLY A 108 10.36 17.33 -6.49
C GLY A 108 10.82 16.04 -7.12
N SER A 109 10.23 14.94 -6.75
CA SER A 109 10.64 13.63 -7.29
C SER A 109 9.66 13.11 -8.29
#